data_f8a9ed97edd964c1063fd950fcba5538
#
_entry.id   f8a9ed97edd964c1063fd950fcba5538
#
_cell.length_a   1.000
_cell.length_b   1.000
_cell.length_c   1.000
_cell.angle_alpha   90.00
_cell.angle_beta   90.00
_cell.angle_gamma   90.00
#
_symmetry.space_group_name_H-M   'P 1'
#
loop_
_entity.id
_entity.type
_entity.pdbx_description
1 polymer ?
#
loop_
_entity_poly.entity_id
_entity_poly.type
_entity_poly.pdbx_seq_one_letter_code
_entity_poly.pdbx_strand_id
1 'polypeptide(L)'
;SIVEGEAKLIDADRLWGKDLYETTDLLKETDKGAKTLVIGPAGENLVRFAAIGNDKGHFVGRTGLGAVMGAKRLKAISVRGEGKLAKADEARFRELHREAVQQIKDSALAGSLHAMGSDANMDIGMINGDVPVKNWSVGEDFDLSSALSGPTLSETYLTRAHACAHCPVACKRVVRVPDGPFQTEEGPGPEYETCGTFGTMIMNRNLAGVIKANELCNRLGMDTISCGSAIAWAMELFEKGTLTVKETDGLDLSWGNMESVLALLPRIARREGFGDLLAQGSLAAARKIGGDAVDAVVHVKGLDLPMHDPRGFHGMGLAYMMSNRGACHLQHAVL
;
A
#
# COMPACT_ATOMS: atom_id res chain seq x y z
N SER A 1 16.60 11.04 16.77
CA SER A 1 17.09 11.97 15.75
C SER A 1 18.55 11.65 15.41
N ILE A 2 18.90 11.78 14.15
CA ILE A 2 20.28 11.64 13.65
C ILE A 2 20.61 12.93 12.89
N VAL A 3 21.61 13.68 13.38
CA VAL A 3 22.05 14.95 12.78
C VAL A 3 23.55 14.92 12.56
N GLU A 4 24.00 15.09 11.31
CA GLU A 4 25.42 15.06 10.91
C GLU A 4 26.18 13.83 11.46
N GLY A 5 25.51 12.68 11.51
CA GLY A 5 26.07 11.42 12.01
C GLY A 5 25.93 11.18 13.51
N GLU A 6 25.54 12.17 14.29
CA GLU A 6 25.29 12.01 15.72
C GLU A 6 23.85 11.55 15.98
N ALA A 7 23.69 10.43 16.68
CA ALA A 7 22.40 9.85 17.07
C ALA A 7 22.01 10.26 18.49
N LYS A 8 20.75 10.69 18.66
CA LYS A 8 20.15 11.02 19.97
C LYS A 8 18.81 10.34 20.12
N LEU A 9 18.57 9.70 21.26
CA LEU A 9 17.24 9.25 21.67
C LEU A 9 16.49 10.43 22.29
N ILE A 10 15.26 10.64 21.82
CA ILE A 10 14.40 11.73 22.25
C ILE A 10 13.08 11.12 22.68
N ASP A 11 12.50 11.60 23.78
CA ASP A 11 11.18 11.20 24.21
C ASP A 11 10.14 11.52 23.13
N ALA A 12 9.27 10.56 22.85
CA ALA A 12 8.26 10.65 21.80
C ALA A 12 6.81 10.60 22.32
N ASP A 13 6.57 10.77 23.60
CA ASP A 13 5.22 10.69 24.22
C ASP A 13 4.22 11.60 23.53
N ARG A 14 4.63 12.81 23.14
CA ARG A 14 3.78 13.76 22.38
C ARG A 14 3.42 13.29 20.95
N LEU A 15 4.14 12.31 20.41
CA LEU A 15 3.95 11.78 19.06
C LEU A 15 3.19 10.45 19.07
N TRP A 16 3.19 9.75 20.21
CA TRP A 16 2.52 8.46 20.34
C TRP A 16 1.01 8.63 20.24
N GLY A 17 0.33 7.75 19.50
CA GLY A 17 -1.10 7.84 19.19
C GLY A 17 -1.45 8.72 17.99
N LYS A 18 -0.52 9.57 17.53
CA LYS A 18 -0.75 10.37 16.31
C LYS A 18 -0.58 9.56 15.04
N ASP A 19 -1.31 9.95 13.99
CA ASP A 19 -1.17 9.34 12.70
C ASP A 19 0.21 9.65 12.06
N LEU A 20 0.52 8.95 10.98
CA LEU A 20 1.81 9.08 10.31
C LEU A 20 2.04 10.49 9.74
N TYR A 21 0.98 11.12 9.20
CA TYR A 21 1.07 12.46 8.60
C TYR A 21 1.27 13.53 9.67
N GLU A 22 0.47 13.50 10.73
CA GLU A 22 0.61 14.41 11.89
C GLU A 22 2.01 14.29 12.51
N THR A 23 2.49 13.06 12.70
CA THR A 23 3.83 12.80 13.25
C THR A 23 4.92 13.35 12.34
N THR A 24 4.81 13.14 11.03
CA THR A 24 5.77 13.67 10.04
C THR A 24 5.81 15.20 10.06
N ASP A 25 4.66 15.87 10.13
CA ASP A 25 4.57 17.32 10.16
C ASP A 25 5.23 17.89 11.42
N LEU A 26 4.91 17.36 12.59
CA LEU A 26 5.51 17.77 13.85
C LEU A 26 7.04 17.58 13.89
N LEU A 27 7.54 16.49 13.30
CA LEU A 27 8.98 16.28 13.21
C LEU A 27 9.64 17.30 12.28
N LYS A 28 9.01 17.63 11.14
CA LYS A 28 9.53 18.64 10.20
C LYS A 28 9.45 20.07 10.72
N GLU A 29 8.49 20.38 11.58
CA GLU A 29 8.42 21.65 12.30
C GLU A 29 9.61 21.82 13.26
N THR A 30 9.97 20.72 13.96
CA THR A 30 11.05 20.71 14.95
C THR A 30 12.43 20.67 14.31
N ASP A 31 12.58 19.91 13.20
CA ASP A 31 13.85 19.71 12.50
C ASP A 31 13.64 19.94 10.99
N LYS A 32 13.72 21.22 10.59
CA LYS A 32 13.51 21.64 9.20
C LYS A 32 14.54 20.98 8.28
N GLY A 33 14.03 20.36 7.19
CA GLY A 33 14.85 19.66 6.21
C GLY A 33 15.16 18.20 6.55
N ALA A 34 14.76 17.70 7.70
CA ALA A 34 14.92 16.29 8.05
C ALA A 34 14.08 15.39 7.14
N LYS A 35 14.63 14.21 6.84
CA LYS A 35 13.91 13.06 6.29
C LYS A 35 13.43 12.18 7.42
N THR A 36 12.22 11.67 7.31
CA THR A 36 11.58 10.95 8.41
C THR A 36 11.18 9.54 8.03
N LEU A 37 11.36 8.60 8.95
CA LEU A 37 10.73 7.28 8.94
C LEU A 37 9.79 7.22 10.15
N VAL A 38 8.52 6.93 9.93
CA VAL A 38 7.48 7.05 10.95
C VAL A 38 6.55 5.84 10.92
N ILE A 39 6.12 5.37 12.09
CA ILE A 39 5.01 4.42 12.20
C ILE A 39 3.72 5.15 12.61
N GLY A 40 2.60 4.68 12.04
CA GLY A 40 1.26 5.09 12.46
C GLY A 40 0.72 4.25 13.61
N PRO A 41 -0.56 4.46 13.98
CA PRO A 41 -1.25 3.67 15.01
C PRO A 41 -1.17 2.17 14.82
N ALA A 42 -1.20 1.68 13.57
CA ALA A 42 -1.07 0.25 13.29
C ALA A 42 0.27 -0.33 13.76
N GLY A 43 1.37 0.42 13.60
CA GLY A 43 2.68 0.00 14.12
C GLY A 43 2.72 0.00 15.64
N GLU A 44 2.17 1.03 16.27
CA GLU A 44 2.08 1.14 17.74
C GLU A 44 1.29 -0.03 18.35
N ASN A 45 0.22 -0.46 17.67
CA ASN A 45 -0.66 -1.56 18.09
C ASN A 45 -0.23 -2.93 17.55
N LEU A 46 0.95 -3.04 16.96
CA LEU A 46 1.54 -4.30 16.49
C LEU A 46 0.66 -5.04 15.47
N VAL A 47 0.00 -4.30 14.57
CA VAL A 47 -0.69 -4.90 13.41
C VAL A 47 0.34 -5.60 12.55
N ARG A 48 0.10 -6.87 12.20
CA ARG A 48 1.12 -7.71 11.52
C ARG A 48 1.58 -7.22 10.16
N PHE A 49 0.79 -6.40 9.51
CA PHE A 49 1.10 -5.75 8.24
C PHE A 49 1.29 -4.24 8.38
N ALA A 50 1.69 -3.77 9.57
CA ALA A 50 2.01 -2.36 9.76
C ALA A 50 3.25 -1.96 8.95
N ALA A 51 3.15 -0.80 8.31
CA ALA A 51 4.16 -0.21 7.45
C ALA A 51 4.94 0.91 8.14
N ILE A 52 6.11 1.25 7.59
CA ILE A 52 6.87 2.44 7.96
C ILE A 52 6.74 3.44 6.82
N GLY A 53 6.27 4.64 7.10
CA GLY A 53 6.19 5.72 6.11
C GLY A 53 7.45 6.58 6.09
N ASN A 54 7.87 6.97 4.90
CA ASN A 54 8.90 7.97 4.65
C ASN A 54 8.27 9.20 4.01
N ASP A 55 8.35 10.32 4.68
CA ASP A 55 7.85 11.62 4.18
C ASP A 55 6.41 11.59 3.61
N LYS A 56 5.48 10.85 4.23
CA LYS A 56 4.05 10.67 3.89
C LYS A 56 3.74 9.85 2.63
N GLY A 57 4.62 9.80 1.63
CA GLY A 57 4.29 9.25 0.31
C GLY A 57 5.09 8.03 -0.12
N HIS A 58 6.02 7.55 0.69
CA HIS A 58 6.83 6.38 0.42
C HIS A 58 6.76 5.42 1.61
N PHE A 59 6.79 4.12 1.35
CA PHE A 59 6.59 3.15 2.42
C PHE A 59 7.57 1.97 2.33
N VAL A 60 8.08 1.55 3.48
CA VAL A 60 8.51 0.17 3.69
C VAL A 60 7.23 -0.58 4.05
N GLY A 61 6.49 -1.00 3.01
CA GLY A 61 5.08 -1.38 3.10
C GLY A 61 4.88 -2.76 3.69
N ARG A 62 5.39 -3.77 2.99
CA ARG A 62 5.07 -5.16 3.27
C ARG A 62 5.94 -5.79 4.37
N THR A 63 5.48 -6.91 4.92
CA THR A 63 6.16 -7.75 5.93
C THR A 63 6.16 -7.23 7.38
N GLY A 64 5.42 -6.17 7.68
CA GLY A 64 5.14 -5.77 9.07
C GLY A 64 6.30 -5.10 9.82
N LEU A 65 7.24 -4.44 9.12
CA LEU A 65 8.35 -3.74 9.77
C LEU A 65 7.88 -2.59 10.67
N GLY A 66 6.71 -2.01 10.41
CA GLY A 66 6.09 -1.02 11.31
C GLY A 66 5.78 -1.60 12.69
N ALA A 67 5.30 -2.86 12.76
CA ALA A 67 5.08 -3.53 14.03
C ALA A 67 6.39 -3.83 14.79
N VAL A 68 7.49 -4.08 14.06
CA VAL A 68 8.83 -4.26 14.68
C VAL A 68 9.29 -2.96 15.34
N MET A 69 9.10 -1.80 14.68
CA MET A 69 9.37 -0.49 15.29
C MET A 69 8.49 -0.25 16.52
N GLY A 70 7.19 -0.57 16.41
CA GLY A 70 6.23 -0.46 17.52
C GLY A 70 6.62 -1.31 18.73
N ALA A 71 6.99 -2.58 18.51
CA ALA A 71 7.45 -3.49 19.56
C ALA A 71 8.73 -2.98 20.28
N LYS A 72 9.54 -2.20 19.58
CA LYS A 72 10.73 -1.53 20.16
C LYS A 72 10.40 -0.15 20.75
N ARG A 73 9.13 0.25 20.77
CA ARG A 73 8.68 1.59 21.17
C ARG A 73 9.41 2.72 20.41
N LEU A 74 9.77 2.47 19.16
CA LEU A 74 10.43 3.44 18.28
C LEU A 74 9.38 4.07 17.36
N LYS A 75 8.90 5.28 17.69
CA LYS A 75 7.86 5.99 16.93
C LYS A 75 8.36 6.48 15.58
N ALA A 76 9.57 7.04 15.56
CA ALA A 76 10.13 7.66 14.37
C ALA A 76 11.65 7.68 14.37
N ILE A 77 12.23 7.83 13.19
CA ILE A 77 13.63 8.16 12.97
C ILE A 77 13.64 9.43 12.11
N SER A 78 14.29 10.50 12.59
CA SER A 78 14.51 11.75 11.87
C SER A 78 15.99 11.85 11.52
N VAL A 79 16.30 12.12 10.25
CA VAL A 79 17.68 12.20 9.75
C VAL A 79 17.91 13.48 8.99
N ARG A 80 18.94 14.22 9.35
CA ARG A 80 19.43 15.40 8.61
C ARG A 80 20.95 15.35 8.48
N GLY A 81 21.46 15.66 7.31
CA GLY A 81 22.89 15.76 7.03
C GLY A 81 23.15 16.38 5.66
N GLU A 82 24.27 17.04 5.52
CA GLU A 82 24.71 17.68 4.28
C GLU A 82 25.86 16.93 3.59
N GLY A 83 26.23 15.76 4.11
CA GLY A 83 27.31 14.93 3.59
C GLY A 83 27.11 14.52 2.13
N LYS A 84 28.19 14.56 1.37
CA LYS A 84 28.20 14.06 -0.03
C LYS A 84 28.79 12.68 -0.09
N LEU A 85 28.17 11.79 -0.87
CA LEU A 85 28.74 10.49 -1.16
C LEU A 85 29.94 10.63 -2.10
N ALA A 86 31.08 10.09 -1.68
CA ALA A 86 32.25 10.00 -2.55
C ALA A 86 31.97 9.00 -3.68
N LYS A 87 32.37 9.35 -4.89
CA LYS A 87 32.29 8.48 -6.08
C LYS A 87 33.71 8.09 -6.49
N ALA A 88 33.89 6.84 -6.87
CA ALA A 88 35.19 6.35 -7.32
C ALA A 88 35.72 7.10 -8.54
N ASP A 89 34.85 7.43 -9.51
CA ASP A 89 35.12 8.22 -10.69
C ASP A 89 33.94 9.15 -10.96
N GLU A 90 34.06 10.41 -10.63
CA GLU A 90 33.02 11.43 -10.77
C GLU A 90 32.67 11.72 -12.25
N ALA A 91 33.64 11.68 -13.17
CA ALA A 91 33.42 11.95 -14.57
C ALA A 91 32.67 10.81 -15.25
N ARG A 92 33.08 9.57 -15.00
CA ARG A 92 32.43 8.36 -15.51
C ARG A 92 31.04 8.21 -14.94
N PHE A 93 30.84 8.50 -13.63
CA PHE A 93 29.51 8.48 -13.02
C PHE A 93 28.54 9.45 -13.70
N ARG A 94 28.99 10.69 -14.01
CA ARG A 94 28.13 11.68 -14.69
C ARG A 94 27.79 11.27 -16.12
N GLU A 95 28.73 10.66 -16.83
CA GLU A 95 28.49 10.12 -18.17
C GLU A 95 27.42 9.02 -18.15
N LEU A 96 27.63 7.97 -17.34
CA LEU A 96 26.70 6.86 -17.19
C LEU A 96 25.31 7.31 -16.70
N HIS A 97 25.26 8.27 -15.79
CA HIS A 97 24.00 8.84 -15.32
C HIS A 97 23.22 9.51 -16.45
N ARG A 98 23.89 10.29 -17.33
CA ARG A 98 23.23 10.92 -18.48
C ARG A 98 22.71 9.89 -19.47
N GLU A 99 23.52 8.88 -19.78
CA GLU A 99 23.11 7.76 -20.65
C GLU A 99 21.88 7.03 -20.09
N ALA A 100 21.91 6.64 -18.83
CA ALA A 100 20.81 5.95 -18.17
C ALA A 100 19.52 6.79 -18.14
N VAL A 101 19.63 8.08 -17.81
CA VAL A 101 18.46 8.99 -17.81
C VAL A 101 17.87 9.11 -19.23
N GLN A 102 18.73 9.18 -20.27
CA GLN A 102 18.24 9.24 -21.65
C GLN A 102 17.53 7.94 -22.05
N GLN A 103 18.13 6.78 -21.77
CA GLN A 103 17.51 5.47 -22.05
C GLN A 103 16.14 5.32 -21.36
N ILE A 104 16.01 5.78 -20.10
CA ILE A 104 14.74 5.76 -19.39
C ILE A 104 13.72 6.67 -20.07
N LYS A 105 14.11 7.88 -20.48
CA LYS A 105 13.21 8.82 -21.16
C LYS A 105 12.72 8.33 -22.51
N ASP A 106 13.54 7.56 -23.21
CA ASP A 106 13.23 6.99 -24.52
C ASP A 106 12.37 5.70 -24.41
N SER A 107 12.16 5.18 -23.19
CA SER A 107 11.35 3.99 -22.95
C SER A 107 9.85 4.30 -23.00
N ALA A 108 9.12 3.56 -23.85
CA ALA A 108 7.65 3.66 -23.92
C ALA A 108 6.99 3.28 -22.59
N LEU A 109 7.53 2.29 -21.86
CA LEU A 109 7.05 1.91 -20.54
C LEU A 109 7.22 3.05 -19.52
N ALA A 110 8.37 3.72 -19.52
CA ALA A 110 8.58 4.88 -18.65
C ALA A 110 7.64 6.04 -18.99
N GLY A 111 7.34 6.24 -20.27
CA GLY A 111 6.35 7.20 -20.75
C GLY A 111 4.93 6.87 -20.27
N SER A 112 4.51 5.61 -20.35
CA SER A 112 3.22 5.14 -19.85
C SER A 112 3.10 5.33 -18.32
N LEU A 113 4.13 4.93 -17.58
CA LEU A 113 4.18 5.12 -16.13
C LEU A 113 4.16 6.61 -15.73
N HIS A 114 4.82 7.49 -16.52
CA HIS A 114 4.77 8.93 -16.29
C HIS A 114 3.35 9.48 -16.48
N ALA A 115 2.68 9.06 -17.54
CA ALA A 115 1.35 9.57 -17.89
C ALA A 115 0.26 9.06 -16.95
N MET A 116 0.28 7.79 -16.58
CA MET A 116 -0.84 7.09 -15.93
C MET A 116 -0.51 6.50 -14.55
N GLY A 117 0.77 6.52 -14.11
CA GLY A 117 1.18 5.83 -12.89
C GLY A 117 1.28 4.31 -13.08
N SER A 118 1.41 3.58 -11.98
CA SER A 118 1.40 2.12 -11.98
C SER A 118 0.03 1.54 -12.37
N ASP A 119 -1.05 2.32 -12.22
CA ASP A 119 -2.40 1.95 -12.66
C ASP A 119 -2.55 1.84 -14.19
N ALA A 120 -1.52 2.21 -14.96
CA ALA A 120 -1.41 1.88 -16.39
C ALA A 120 -1.58 0.38 -16.66
N ASN A 121 -1.27 -0.48 -15.68
CA ASN A 121 -1.41 -1.92 -15.79
C ASN A 121 -2.86 -2.41 -15.61
N MET A 122 -3.79 -1.61 -15.12
CA MET A 122 -5.12 -2.09 -14.73
C MET A 122 -5.89 -2.67 -15.92
N ASP A 123 -6.02 -1.95 -17.03
CA ASP A 123 -6.78 -2.42 -18.19
C ASP A 123 -6.04 -3.51 -18.97
N ILE A 124 -4.74 -3.32 -19.23
CA ILE A 124 -3.96 -4.32 -19.96
C ILE A 124 -3.76 -5.60 -19.14
N GLY A 125 -3.60 -5.47 -17.84
CA GLY A 125 -3.52 -6.59 -16.91
C GLY A 125 -4.84 -7.37 -16.84
N MET A 126 -5.99 -6.69 -16.91
CA MET A 126 -7.28 -7.38 -16.98
C MET A 126 -7.42 -8.22 -18.26
N ILE A 127 -7.00 -7.68 -19.41
CA ILE A 127 -6.99 -8.41 -20.70
C ILE A 127 -6.09 -9.66 -20.62
N ASN A 128 -4.97 -9.56 -19.93
CA ASN A 128 -4.00 -10.65 -19.81
C ASN A 128 -4.31 -11.63 -18.66
N GLY A 129 -5.37 -11.39 -17.88
CA GLY A 129 -5.71 -12.21 -16.72
C GLY A 129 -4.77 -12.01 -15.51
N ASP A 130 -4.05 -10.88 -15.46
CA ASP A 130 -3.13 -10.52 -14.38
C ASP A 130 -3.84 -9.91 -13.17
N VAL A 131 -4.95 -9.18 -13.41
CA VAL A 131 -5.68 -8.47 -12.35
C VAL A 131 -6.62 -9.42 -11.61
N PRO A 132 -6.44 -9.65 -10.30
CA PRO A 132 -7.36 -10.48 -9.54
C PRO A 132 -8.69 -9.76 -9.27
N VAL A 133 -9.77 -10.53 -9.29
CA VAL A 133 -11.13 -10.02 -9.08
C VAL A 133 -11.84 -10.88 -8.02
N LYS A 134 -12.62 -10.23 -7.14
CA LYS A 134 -13.48 -10.87 -6.14
C LYS A 134 -12.75 -11.97 -5.35
N ASN A 135 -11.76 -11.59 -4.56
CA ASN A 135 -10.88 -12.49 -3.82
C ASN A 135 -10.37 -13.68 -4.67
N TRP A 136 -9.86 -13.39 -5.89
CA TRP A 136 -9.30 -14.37 -6.84
C TRP A 136 -10.32 -15.35 -7.46
N SER A 137 -11.62 -15.15 -7.24
CA SER A 137 -12.68 -16.11 -7.66
C SER A 137 -13.31 -15.81 -9.01
N VAL A 138 -13.10 -14.62 -9.57
CA VAL A 138 -13.62 -14.19 -10.89
C VAL A 138 -12.45 -13.92 -11.83
N GLY A 139 -12.58 -14.31 -13.08
CA GLY A 139 -11.49 -14.20 -14.07
C GLY A 139 -11.31 -12.81 -14.65
N GLU A 140 -12.41 -12.07 -14.87
CA GLU A 140 -12.37 -10.77 -15.53
C GLU A 140 -13.60 -9.90 -15.18
N ASP A 141 -13.41 -8.57 -15.12
CA ASP A 141 -14.46 -7.56 -15.10
C ASP A 141 -13.89 -6.26 -15.70
N PHE A 142 -14.11 -6.07 -17.02
CA PHE A 142 -13.53 -4.94 -17.76
C PHE A 142 -14.12 -3.59 -17.35
N ASP A 143 -15.41 -3.54 -16.98
CA ASP A 143 -16.04 -2.30 -16.52
C ASP A 143 -15.45 -1.88 -15.16
N LEU A 144 -15.14 -2.86 -14.31
CA LEU A 144 -14.52 -2.63 -13.02
C LEU A 144 -13.08 -2.14 -13.19
N SER A 145 -12.28 -2.77 -14.07
CA SER A 145 -10.91 -2.34 -14.32
C SER A 145 -10.84 -0.93 -14.89
N SER A 146 -11.69 -0.62 -15.88
CA SER A 146 -11.75 0.70 -16.50
C SER A 146 -12.12 1.82 -15.51
N ALA A 147 -13.05 1.54 -14.58
CA ALA A 147 -13.42 2.49 -13.53
C ALA A 147 -12.27 2.81 -12.55
N LEU A 148 -11.25 1.95 -12.46
CA LEU A 148 -10.13 2.04 -11.53
C LEU A 148 -8.79 2.30 -12.24
N SER A 149 -8.81 2.51 -13.55
CA SER A 149 -7.60 2.57 -14.38
C SER A 149 -6.81 3.86 -14.23
N GLY A 150 -5.56 3.84 -14.68
CA GLY A 150 -4.68 5.00 -14.69
C GLY A 150 -5.22 6.19 -15.50
N PRO A 151 -5.81 5.99 -16.70
CA PRO A 151 -6.55 7.06 -17.40
C PRO A 151 -7.64 7.68 -16.54
N THR A 152 -8.55 6.88 -15.97
CA THR A 152 -9.65 7.37 -15.12
C THR A 152 -9.14 8.16 -13.93
N LEU A 153 -8.10 7.67 -13.23
CA LEU A 153 -7.48 8.39 -12.12
C LEU A 153 -6.88 9.72 -12.58
N SER A 154 -6.16 9.71 -13.71
CA SER A 154 -5.47 10.90 -14.23
C SER A 154 -6.44 11.98 -14.72
N GLU A 155 -7.54 11.60 -15.31
CA GLU A 155 -8.56 12.53 -15.83
C GLU A 155 -9.45 13.11 -14.72
N THR A 156 -9.66 12.35 -13.63
CA THR A 156 -10.66 12.71 -12.62
C THR A 156 -10.05 13.35 -11.36
N TYR A 157 -8.96 12.80 -10.85
CA TYR A 157 -8.45 13.15 -9.49
C TYR A 157 -7.01 13.61 -9.44
N LEU A 158 -6.23 13.47 -10.52
CA LEU A 158 -4.83 13.84 -10.52
C LEU A 158 -4.65 15.35 -10.40
N THR A 159 -3.86 15.79 -9.43
CA THR A 159 -3.42 17.19 -9.33
C THR A 159 -2.04 17.40 -9.93
N ARG A 160 -1.14 16.45 -9.77
CA ARG A 160 0.20 16.47 -10.37
C ARG A 160 0.90 15.12 -10.29
N ALA A 161 1.85 14.88 -11.19
CA ALA A 161 2.83 13.81 -11.06
C ALA A 161 3.90 14.16 -10.01
N HIS A 162 4.49 13.14 -9.37
CA HIS A 162 5.56 13.30 -8.40
C HIS A 162 6.67 12.27 -8.63
N ALA A 163 7.92 12.71 -8.53
CA ALA A 163 9.10 11.85 -8.66
C ALA A 163 9.66 11.41 -7.30
N CYS A 164 10.11 10.17 -7.20
CA CYS A 164 11.01 9.77 -6.13
C CYS A 164 12.36 10.48 -6.28
N ALA A 165 13.16 10.52 -5.21
CA ALA A 165 14.48 11.15 -5.25
C ALA A 165 15.34 10.60 -6.41
N HIS A 166 15.82 11.50 -7.25
CA HIS A 166 16.67 11.20 -8.44
C HIS A 166 16.02 10.30 -9.52
N CYS A 167 14.70 10.08 -9.49
CA CYS A 167 14.00 9.30 -10.50
C CYS A 167 13.48 10.19 -11.63
N PRO A 168 13.80 9.92 -12.92
CA PRO A 168 13.33 10.72 -14.06
C PRO A 168 11.91 10.36 -14.52
N VAL A 169 11.27 9.28 -13.99
CA VAL A 169 9.97 8.79 -14.47
C VAL A 169 8.81 9.60 -13.90
N ALA A 170 8.84 9.96 -12.60
CA ALA A 170 7.75 10.67 -11.92
C ALA A 170 6.40 9.93 -12.03
N CYS A 171 6.38 8.63 -11.78
CA CYS A 171 5.17 7.80 -11.88
C CYS A 171 4.18 7.98 -10.73
N LYS A 172 4.59 8.56 -9.60
CA LYS A 172 3.65 8.77 -8.48
C LYS A 172 2.60 9.78 -8.82
N ARG A 173 1.38 9.45 -8.41
CA ARG A 173 0.20 10.32 -8.54
C ARG A 173 0.01 11.10 -7.25
N VAL A 174 -0.19 12.42 -7.35
CA VAL A 174 -0.73 13.23 -6.26
C VAL A 174 -2.16 13.56 -6.66
N VAL A 175 -3.11 13.24 -5.78
CA VAL A 175 -4.53 13.27 -6.08
C VAL A 175 -5.30 14.06 -5.04
N ARG A 176 -6.52 14.46 -5.42
CA ARG A 176 -7.50 15.08 -4.51
C ARG A 176 -8.91 14.65 -4.91
N VAL A 177 -9.71 14.24 -3.94
CA VAL A 177 -11.17 14.10 -4.10
C VAL A 177 -11.80 15.36 -3.51
N PRO A 178 -12.38 16.24 -4.36
CA PRO A 178 -12.74 17.59 -3.93
C PRO A 178 -13.95 17.66 -3.00
N ASP A 179 -14.88 16.70 -3.11
CA ASP A 179 -16.14 16.70 -2.38
C ASP A 179 -16.72 15.29 -2.21
N GLY A 180 -17.87 15.20 -1.54
CA GLY A 180 -18.61 13.95 -1.33
C GLY A 180 -18.13 13.14 -0.13
N PRO A 181 -18.68 11.92 0.07
CA PRO A 181 -18.43 11.10 1.27
C PRO A 181 -16.99 10.58 1.35
N PHE A 182 -16.25 10.58 0.24
CA PHE A 182 -14.86 10.12 0.14
C PHE A 182 -13.87 11.27 -0.03
N GLN A 183 -14.26 12.51 0.31
CA GLN A 183 -13.39 13.68 0.20
C GLN A 183 -12.02 13.45 0.86
N THR A 184 -10.96 13.93 0.16
CA THR A 184 -9.58 13.94 0.68
C THR A 184 -8.94 15.29 0.44
N GLU A 185 -7.95 15.62 1.25
CA GLU A 185 -7.00 16.67 0.92
C GLU A 185 -6.05 16.20 -0.20
N GLU A 186 -5.27 17.13 -0.76
CA GLU A 186 -4.22 16.77 -1.71
C GLU A 186 -3.16 15.89 -1.04
N GLY A 187 -2.91 14.72 -1.61
CA GLY A 187 -1.98 13.76 -1.04
C GLY A 187 -1.54 12.66 -2.01
N PRO A 188 -0.71 11.73 -1.54
CA PRO A 188 -0.29 10.58 -2.34
C PRO A 188 -1.47 9.74 -2.79
N GLY A 189 -1.61 9.56 -4.10
CA GLY A 189 -2.63 8.71 -4.71
C GLY A 189 -2.33 7.21 -4.54
N PRO A 190 -3.31 6.36 -4.84
CA PRO A 190 -3.12 4.91 -4.84
C PRO A 190 -2.14 4.50 -5.96
N GLU A 191 -1.46 3.41 -5.75
CA GLU A 191 -0.72 2.65 -6.76
C GLU A 191 -1.62 1.50 -7.25
N TYR A 192 -1.27 0.86 -8.37
CA TYR A 192 -1.99 -0.29 -8.93
C TYR A 192 -2.37 -1.35 -7.87
N GLU A 193 -1.45 -1.71 -7.01
CA GLU A 193 -1.69 -2.67 -5.93
C GLU A 193 -2.84 -2.24 -5.00
N THR A 194 -2.96 -0.95 -4.73
CA THR A 194 -4.04 -0.41 -3.89
C THR A 194 -5.36 -0.35 -4.65
N CYS A 195 -5.33 0.01 -5.95
CA CYS A 195 -6.50 -0.05 -6.82
C CYS A 195 -7.00 -1.48 -7.02
N GLY A 196 -6.08 -2.46 -7.09
CA GLY A 196 -6.45 -3.87 -7.08
C GLY A 196 -7.12 -4.30 -5.78
N THR A 197 -6.48 -4.08 -4.62
CA THR A 197 -6.97 -4.60 -3.34
C THR A 197 -8.26 -3.93 -2.84
N PHE A 198 -8.38 -2.61 -2.95
CA PHE A 198 -9.59 -1.86 -2.54
C PHE A 198 -10.57 -1.60 -3.70
N GLY A 199 -10.26 -2.12 -4.87
CA GLY A 199 -11.11 -2.07 -6.05
C GLY A 199 -11.53 -3.47 -6.51
N THR A 200 -10.76 -4.08 -7.41
CA THR A 200 -11.15 -5.33 -8.07
C THR A 200 -11.33 -6.49 -7.11
N MET A 201 -10.46 -6.64 -6.11
CA MET A 201 -10.54 -7.71 -5.10
C MET A 201 -11.82 -7.67 -4.27
N ILE A 202 -12.36 -6.48 -4.00
CA ILE A 202 -13.58 -6.31 -3.20
C ILE A 202 -14.80 -5.89 -4.04
N MET A 203 -14.71 -5.94 -5.37
CA MET A 203 -15.79 -5.56 -6.32
C MET A 203 -16.24 -4.10 -6.19
N ASN A 204 -15.34 -3.20 -5.79
CA ASN A 204 -15.63 -1.78 -5.66
C ASN A 204 -15.24 -1.01 -6.92
N ARG A 205 -16.20 -0.31 -7.54
CA ARG A 205 -15.99 0.52 -8.75
C ARG A 205 -15.74 2.00 -8.42
N ASN A 206 -15.79 2.38 -7.15
CA ASN A 206 -15.68 3.77 -6.75
C ASN A 206 -14.23 4.15 -6.47
N LEU A 207 -13.57 4.77 -7.45
CA LEU A 207 -12.17 5.20 -7.35
C LEU A 207 -11.95 6.23 -6.22
N ALA A 208 -12.93 7.13 -5.95
CA ALA A 208 -12.84 8.06 -4.81
C ALA A 208 -12.78 7.29 -3.48
N GLY A 209 -13.55 6.20 -3.34
CA GLY A 209 -13.49 5.30 -2.19
C GLY A 209 -12.11 4.63 -2.04
N VAL A 210 -11.50 4.19 -3.15
CA VAL A 210 -10.13 3.64 -3.16
C VAL A 210 -9.12 4.69 -2.70
N ILE A 211 -9.20 5.92 -3.22
CA ILE A 211 -8.33 7.03 -2.83
C ILE A 211 -8.45 7.31 -1.33
N LYS A 212 -9.68 7.28 -0.79
CA LYS A 212 -9.92 7.47 0.65
C LYS A 212 -9.36 6.32 1.49
N ALA A 213 -9.52 5.08 1.06
CA ALA A 213 -8.92 3.92 1.74
C ALA A 213 -7.38 4.00 1.73
N ASN A 214 -6.79 4.41 0.61
CA ASN A 214 -5.35 4.66 0.49
C ASN A 214 -4.88 5.73 1.49
N GLU A 215 -5.56 6.88 1.57
CA GLU A 215 -5.24 7.94 2.54
C GLU A 215 -5.27 7.41 3.97
N LEU A 216 -6.32 6.67 4.34
CA LEU A 216 -6.45 6.09 5.68
C LEU A 216 -5.36 5.06 5.98
N CYS A 217 -5.07 4.13 5.05
CA CYS A 217 -3.98 3.18 5.22
C CYS A 217 -2.64 3.88 5.40
N ASN A 218 -2.36 4.92 4.61
CA ASN A 218 -1.14 5.71 4.71
C ASN A 218 -1.04 6.42 6.07
N ARG A 219 -2.10 7.07 6.54
CA ARG A 219 -2.14 7.75 7.84
C ARG A 219 -1.99 6.77 9.00
N LEU A 220 -2.69 5.65 8.93
CA LEU A 220 -2.66 4.62 9.97
C LEU A 220 -1.37 3.78 9.94
N GLY A 221 -0.62 3.81 8.85
CA GLY A 221 0.63 3.07 8.67
C GLY A 221 0.40 1.59 8.39
N MET A 222 -0.43 1.24 7.41
CA MET A 222 -0.75 -0.14 7.01
C MET A 222 -0.35 -0.42 5.57
N ASP A 223 0.12 -1.65 5.31
CA ASP A 223 0.27 -2.21 3.96
C ASP A 223 -1.11 -2.38 3.31
N THR A 224 -1.34 -1.69 2.18
CA THR A 224 -2.62 -1.73 1.47
C THR A 224 -2.92 -3.11 0.89
N ILE A 225 -1.90 -3.86 0.46
CA ILE A 225 -2.06 -5.21 -0.10
C ILE A 225 -2.62 -6.16 0.96
N SER A 226 -1.92 -6.32 2.08
CA SER A 226 -2.36 -7.25 3.13
C SER A 226 -3.65 -6.80 3.80
N CYS A 227 -3.86 -5.49 3.96
CA CYS A 227 -5.09 -4.95 4.52
C CYS A 227 -6.30 -5.24 3.62
N GLY A 228 -6.20 -4.89 2.33
CA GLY A 228 -7.29 -5.12 1.38
C GLY A 228 -7.54 -6.61 1.12
N SER A 229 -6.49 -7.44 1.07
CA SER A 229 -6.65 -8.91 0.96
C SER A 229 -7.36 -9.51 2.17
N ALA A 230 -7.05 -9.06 3.39
CA ALA A 230 -7.75 -9.53 4.59
C ALA A 230 -9.24 -9.12 4.58
N ILE A 231 -9.56 -7.93 4.05
CA ILE A 231 -10.94 -7.47 3.89
C ILE A 231 -11.66 -8.26 2.79
N ALA A 232 -11.04 -8.50 1.63
CA ALA A 232 -11.60 -9.29 0.55
C ALA A 232 -11.91 -10.74 1.00
N TRP A 233 -10.98 -11.34 1.74
CA TRP A 233 -11.20 -12.62 2.38
C TRP A 233 -12.39 -12.61 3.35
N ALA A 234 -12.53 -11.56 4.17
CA ALA A 234 -13.66 -11.43 5.10
C ALA A 234 -15.00 -11.24 4.37
N MET A 235 -15.01 -10.50 3.23
CA MET A 235 -16.19 -10.35 2.37
C MET A 235 -16.61 -11.68 1.75
N GLU A 236 -15.66 -12.52 1.33
CA GLU A 236 -15.98 -13.87 0.84
C GLU A 236 -16.62 -14.74 1.93
N LEU A 237 -16.10 -14.71 3.15
CA LEU A 237 -16.69 -15.43 4.26
C LEU A 237 -18.08 -14.89 4.66
N PHE A 238 -18.29 -13.59 4.51
CA PHE A 238 -19.58 -12.95 4.72
C PHE A 238 -20.60 -13.39 3.65
N GLU A 239 -20.23 -13.43 2.38
CA GLU A 239 -21.07 -13.96 1.30
C GLU A 239 -21.43 -15.44 1.53
N LYS A 240 -20.48 -16.25 2.02
CA LYS A 240 -20.70 -17.67 2.35
C LYS A 240 -21.50 -17.89 3.63
N GLY A 241 -21.78 -16.84 4.40
CA GLY A 241 -22.49 -16.92 5.68
C GLY A 241 -21.64 -17.46 6.85
N THR A 242 -20.35 -17.66 6.67
CA THR A 242 -19.40 -18.01 7.74
C THR A 242 -19.19 -16.84 8.70
N LEU A 243 -19.19 -15.62 8.18
CA LEU A 243 -19.29 -14.37 8.95
C LEU A 243 -20.67 -13.75 8.71
N THR A 244 -21.22 -13.16 9.75
CA THR A 244 -22.49 -12.42 9.71
C THR A 244 -22.26 -11.02 10.28
N VAL A 245 -23.25 -10.15 10.19
CA VAL A 245 -23.24 -8.81 10.80
C VAL A 245 -22.91 -8.85 12.29
N LYS A 246 -23.22 -9.95 12.97
CA LYS A 246 -22.92 -10.15 14.39
C LYS A 246 -21.42 -10.34 14.62
N GLU A 247 -20.76 -11.22 13.85
CA GLU A 247 -19.33 -11.49 13.96
C GLU A 247 -18.47 -10.31 13.47
N THR A 248 -19.02 -9.45 12.60
CA THR A 248 -18.35 -8.27 12.04
C THR A 248 -18.61 -6.98 12.83
N ASP A 249 -19.10 -7.08 14.08
CA ASP A 249 -19.42 -5.94 14.95
C ASP A 249 -20.35 -4.91 14.30
N GLY A 250 -21.39 -5.38 13.63
CA GLY A 250 -22.43 -4.56 12.99
C GLY A 250 -22.08 -4.07 11.58
N LEU A 251 -20.95 -4.46 10.99
CA LEU A 251 -20.58 -4.09 9.64
C LEU A 251 -21.17 -5.05 8.61
N ASP A 252 -21.78 -4.50 7.57
CA ASP A 252 -22.18 -5.22 6.37
C ASP A 252 -21.00 -5.33 5.42
N LEU A 253 -20.39 -6.52 5.34
CA LEU A 253 -19.27 -6.81 4.47
C LEU A 253 -19.69 -7.38 3.10
N SER A 254 -20.85 -6.97 2.59
CA SER A 254 -21.21 -7.27 1.20
C SER A 254 -20.20 -6.65 0.21
N TRP A 255 -20.02 -7.32 -0.93
CA TRP A 255 -19.05 -6.90 -1.94
C TRP A 255 -19.29 -5.44 -2.37
N GLY A 256 -18.21 -4.67 -2.44
CA GLY A 256 -18.22 -3.26 -2.85
C GLY A 256 -18.67 -2.27 -1.79
N ASN A 257 -19.01 -2.69 -0.58
CA ASN A 257 -19.46 -1.80 0.49
C ASN A 257 -18.29 -1.00 1.09
N MET A 258 -17.95 0.11 0.43
CA MET A 258 -16.84 0.99 0.84
C MET A 258 -17.06 1.68 2.19
N GLU A 259 -18.30 1.93 2.59
CA GLU A 259 -18.57 2.55 3.90
C GLU A 259 -18.12 1.62 5.03
N SER A 260 -18.46 0.33 4.95
CA SER A 260 -18.01 -0.68 5.91
C SER A 260 -16.49 -0.86 5.86
N VAL A 261 -15.88 -0.84 4.66
CA VAL A 261 -14.42 -0.92 4.51
C VAL A 261 -13.75 0.24 5.24
N LEU A 262 -14.16 1.49 4.99
CA LEU A 262 -13.57 2.67 5.61
C LEU A 262 -13.78 2.69 7.14
N ALA A 263 -14.91 2.22 7.63
CA ALA A 263 -15.17 2.07 9.06
C ALA A 263 -14.28 1.00 9.72
N LEU A 264 -13.89 -0.03 8.96
CA LEU A 264 -13.07 -1.14 9.44
C LEU A 264 -11.58 -0.78 9.53
N LEU A 265 -11.05 0.06 8.64
CA LEU A 265 -9.63 0.43 8.62
C LEU A 265 -9.11 0.97 9.97
N PRO A 266 -9.76 1.94 10.63
CA PRO A 266 -9.34 2.40 11.95
C PRO A 266 -9.43 1.32 13.03
N ARG A 267 -10.45 0.44 12.96
CA ARG A 267 -10.60 -0.68 13.90
C ARG A 267 -9.45 -1.68 13.77
N ILE A 268 -9.01 -1.98 12.54
CA ILE A 268 -7.82 -2.81 12.30
C ILE A 268 -6.58 -2.17 12.93
N ALA A 269 -6.34 -0.89 12.63
CA ALA A 269 -5.15 -0.18 13.12
C ALA A 269 -5.10 -0.08 14.66
N ARG A 270 -6.26 0.00 15.32
CA ARG A 270 -6.37 0.07 16.78
C ARG A 270 -6.61 -1.29 17.44
N ARG A 271 -6.80 -2.34 16.65
CA ARG A 271 -7.11 -3.70 17.11
C ARG A 271 -8.41 -3.77 17.92
N GLU A 272 -9.46 -3.13 17.42
CA GLU A 272 -10.77 -3.04 18.05
C GLU A 272 -11.75 -4.05 17.43
N GLY A 273 -12.41 -4.88 18.25
CA GLY A 273 -13.45 -5.81 17.84
C GLY A 273 -13.01 -6.73 16.69
N PHE A 274 -13.81 -6.82 15.62
CA PHE A 274 -13.48 -7.59 14.41
C PHE A 274 -12.18 -7.14 13.74
N GLY A 275 -11.83 -5.84 13.88
CA GLY A 275 -10.55 -5.32 13.42
C GLY A 275 -9.33 -5.97 14.08
N ASP A 276 -9.42 -6.40 15.36
CA ASP A 276 -8.33 -7.13 16.01
C ASP A 276 -8.06 -8.50 15.36
N LEU A 277 -9.12 -9.18 14.92
CA LEU A 277 -8.98 -10.43 14.18
C LEU A 277 -8.20 -10.20 12.87
N LEU A 278 -8.60 -9.20 12.08
CA LEU A 278 -7.96 -8.89 10.81
C LEU A 278 -6.52 -8.35 10.98
N ALA A 279 -6.23 -7.64 12.07
CA ALA A 279 -4.90 -7.14 12.40
C ALA A 279 -3.82 -8.25 12.53
N GLN A 280 -4.24 -9.50 12.69
CA GLN A 280 -3.36 -10.67 12.69
C GLN A 280 -2.90 -11.10 11.29
N GLY A 281 -3.50 -10.53 10.22
CA GLY A 281 -3.36 -10.97 8.82
C GLY A 281 -4.31 -12.13 8.47
N SER A 282 -4.64 -12.26 7.19
CA SER A 282 -5.67 -13.18 6.67
C SER A 282 -5.48 -14.63 7.13
N LEU A 283 -4.29 -15.20 6.98
CA LEU A 283 -4.01 -16.59 7.36
C LEU A 283 -4.16 -16.85 8.88
N ALA A 284 -3.70 -15.94 9.72
CA ALA A 284 -3.81 -16.11 11.15
C ALA A 284 -5.27 -15.94 11.63
N ALA A 285 -6.01 -15.00 11.03
CA ALA A 285 -7.44 -14.82 11.24
C ALA A 285 -8.23 -16.09 10.82
N ALA A 286 -7.92 -16.60 9.62
CA ALA A 286 -8.56 -17.81 9.09
C ALA A 286 -8.35 -19.03 9.98
N ARG A 287 -7.16 -19.24 10.50
CA ARG A 287 -6.86 -20.34 11.43
C ARG A 287 -7.63 -20.23 12.75
N LYS A 288 -8.00 -19.03 13.19
CA LYS A 288 -8.85 -18.84 14.38
C LYS A 288 -10.29 -19.20 14.11
N ILE A 289 -10.81 -18.95 12.90
CA ILE A 289 -12.16 -19.30 12.49
C ILE A 289 -12.24 -20.81 12.19
N GLY A 290 -11.25 -21.33 11.45
CA GLY A 290 -11.20 -22.74 11.03
C GLY A 290 -12.07 -23.03 9.80
N GLY A 291 -12.13 -24.32 9.42
CA GLY A 291 -12.94 -24.79 8.29
C GLY A 291 -12.62 -24.07 6.99
N ASP A 292 -13.64 -23.79 6.20
CA ASP A 292 -13.54 -23.15 4.86
C ASP A 292 -12.86 -21.77 4.87
N ALA A 293 -12.73 -21.15 6.04
CA ALA A 293 -12.05 -19.87 6.16
C ALA A 293 -10.57 -19.95 5.78
N VAL A 294 -9.93 -21.09 6.02
CA VAL A 294 -8.51 -21.31 5.67
C VAL A 294 -8.35 -21.49 4.16
N ASP A 295 -9.30 -22.17 3.52
CA ASP A 295 -9.25 -22.46 2.08
C ASP A 295 -9.49 -21.21 1.23
N ALA A 296 -10.14 -20.18 1.79
CA ALA A 296 -10.37 -18.90 1.11
C ALA A 296 -9.15 -17.93 1.16
N VAL A 297 -8.07 -18.28 1.87
CA VAL A 297 -6.88 -17.42 1.96
C VAL A 297 -5.90 -17.74 0.84
N VAL A 298 -5.55 -16.74 0.06
CA VAL A 298 -4.55 -16.86 -1.01
C VAL A 298 -3.22 -16.24 -0.56
N HIS A 299 -2.24 -17.10 -0.31
CA HIS A 299 -0.95 -16.66 0.26
C HIS A 299 0.22 -17.55 -0.15
N VAL A 300 1.45 -17.03 -0.03
CA VAL A 300 2.69 -17.82 -0.02
C VAL A 300 3.48 -17.49 1.25
N LYS A 301 3.83 -18.50 2.03
CA LYS A 301 4.55 -18.37 3.31
C LYS A 301 3.83 -17.44 4.32
N GLY A 302 2.51 -17.33 4.26
CA GLY A 302 1.70 -16.48 5.12
C GLY A 302 1.65 -15.00 4.72
N LEU A 303 2.22 -14.64 3.58
CA LEU A 303 2.12 -13.30 2.99
C LEU A 303 1.10 -13.33 1.84
N ASP A 304 0.08 -12.48 1.91
CA ASP A 304 -0.94 -12.36 0.87
C ASP A 304 -0.32 -12.03 -0.49
N LEU A 305 -0.91 -12.50 -1.59
CA LEU A 305 -0.40 -12.22 -2.92
C LEU A 305 -0.58 -10.72 -3.26
N PRO A 306 0.39 -10.11 -3.94
CA PRO A 306 0.15 -8.83 -4.61
C PRO A 306 -0.78 -9.02 -5.82
N MET A 307 -1.28 -7.94 -6.39
CA MET A 307 -2.37 -7.94 -7.36
C MET A 307 -1.94 -8.38 -8.77
N HIS A 308 -1.11 -9.43 -8.82
CA HIS A 308 -0.65 -10.06 -10.05
C HIS A 308 -0.98 -11.56 -10.00
N ASP A 309 -1.95 -11.98 -10.83
CA ASP A 309 -2.43 -13.36 -10.82
C ASP A 309 -1.43 -14.31 -11.47
N PRO A 310 -0.88 -15.29 -10.73
CA PRO A 310 0.07 -16.24 -11.27
C PRO A 310 -0.54 -17.20 -12.30
N ARG A 311 -1.87 -17.24 -12.44
CA ARG A 311 -2.55 -17.99 -13.50
C ARG A 311 -2.45 -17.28 -14.85
N GLY A 312 -2.44 -15.93 -14.85
CA GLY A 312 -2.16 -15.10 -16.03
C GLY A 312 -0.66 -14.97 -16.30
N PHE A 313 0.15 -14.76 -15.26
CA PHE A 313 1.60 -14.61 -15.34
C PHE A 313 2.34 -15.77 -14.65
N HIS A 314 2.58 -16.85 -15.35
CA HIS A 314 3.20 -18.07 -14.81
C HIS A 314 4.60 -17.83 -14.21
N GLY A 315 5.39 -16.90 -14.79
CA GLY A 315 6.70 -16.51 -14.26
C GLY A 315 6.58 -15.88 -12.87
N MET A 316 5.50 -15.11 -12.61
CA MET A 316 5.23 -14.55 -11.29
C MET A 316 4.88 -15.64 -10.27
N GLY A 317 4.20 -16.71 -10.68
CA GLY A 317 3.95 -17.86 -9.81
C GLY A 317 5.24 -18.50 -9.30
N LEU A 318 6.22 -18.73 -10.18
CA LEU A 318 7.55 -19.21 -9.79
C LEU A 318 8.25 -18.21 -8.86
N ALA A 319 8.18 -16.91 -9.16
CA ALA A 319 8.76 -15.87 -8.35
C ALA A 319 8.17 -15.86 -6.93
N TYR A 320 6.85 -15.98 -6.77
CA TYR A 320 6.21 -16.06 -5.47
C TYR A 320 6.67 -17.27 -4.64
N MET A 321 6.78 -18.45 -5.26
CA MET A 321 7.24 -19.66 -4.59
C MET A 321 8.70 -19.56 -4.13
N MET A 322 9.55 -18.95 -4.94
CA MET A 322 10.99 -18.86 -4.69
C MET A 322 11.39 -17.70 -3.77
N SER A 323 10.57 -16.64 -3.69
CA SER A 323 10.87 -15.45 -2.88
C SER A 323 11.07 -15.81 -1.41
N ASN A 324 12.13 -15.28 -0.81
CA ASN A 324 12.50 -15.53 0.58
C ASN A 324 11.40 -15.13 1.57
N ARG A 325 10.73 -14.02 1.30
CA ARG A 325 9.69 -13.44 2.18
C ARG A 325 8.27 -13.91 1.88
N GLY A 326 8.06 -14.75 0.87
CA GLY A 326 6.73 -15.16 0.40
C GLY A 326 6.31 -14.39 -0.85
N ALA A 327 5.01 -14.25 -1.09
CA ALA A 327 4.50 -13.60 -2.29
C ALA A 327 4.99 -12.15 -2.44
N CYS A 328 5.87 -11.90 -3.40
CA CYS A 328 6.49 -10.60 -3.63
C CYS A 328 6.65 -10.30 -5.11
N HIS A 329 6.02 -9.21 -5.57
CA HIS A 329 6.09 -8.73 -6.95
C HIS A 329 7.34 -7.87 -7.24
N LEU A 330 8.13 -7.51 -6.21
CA LEU A 330 9.28 -6.60 -6.35
C LEU A 330 10.64 -7.30 -6.35
N GLN A 331 10.76 -8.49 -5.75
CA GLN A 331 12.03 -9.22 -5.72
C GLN A 331 12.36 -9.88 -7.07
N HIS A 332 11.33 -10.24 -7.81
CA HIS A 332 11.42 -10.94 -9.09
C HIS A 332 10.33 -10.34 -9.99
N ALA A 333 10.58 -9.19 -10.57
CA ALA A 333 9.67 -8.62 -11.56
C ALA A 333 9.78 -9.43 -12.85
N VAL A 334 8.83 -10.33 -13.05
CA VAL A 334 8.66 -11.14 -14.28
C VAL A 334 7.29 -10.77 -14.84
N LEU A 335 7.23 -9.62 -15.49
CA LEU A 335 6.05 -9.05 -16.14
C LEU A 335 6.15 -9.25 -17.65
#